data_fa31988982a53e944719fa67e2f5f1f9
#
_entry.id   fa31988982a53e944719fa67e2f5f1f9
#
_cell.length_a   1.000
_cell.length_b   1.000
_cell.length_c   1.000
_cell.angle_alpha   90.00
_cell.angle_beta   90.00
_cell.angle_gamma   90.00
#
_symmetry.space_group_name_H-M   'P 1'
#
loop_
_entity.id
_entity.type
_entity.pdbx_description
1 polymer ?
#
loop_
_entity_poly.entity_id
_entity_poly.type
_entity_poly.pdbx_seq_one_letter_code
_entity_poly.pdbx_strand_id
1 'polypeptide(L)'
;VKGSQLRDYSCSCAEGNSYKGPCVHAKTLFDRYEKGQTRDGAPVYTDQEVRSLIREYTNREVARIIQEEENSSVRLAPVLLVGGKGKNLRLEFKIGRDRFYILKDLTAFVKAIEMGALAEYGKNLAFHHSLEAFVPESRPLAEFIIETVHTFQGYYSQFRKTAYETRPILRELTVNR
;
A
#
# COMPACT_ATOMS: atom_id res chain seq x y z
N VAL A 1 29.55 5.68 -15.10
CA VAL A 1 30.61 5.11 -15.94
C VAL A 1 30.10 5.04 -17.37
N LYS A 2 30.77 5.64 -18.34
CA LYS A 2 30.40 5.59 -19.75
C LYS A 2 31.65 5.11 -20.52
N GLY A 3 31.67 3.85 -20.89
CA GLY A 3 32.87 3.19 -21.42
C GLY A 3 33.90 2.94 -20.29
N SER A 4 35.12 2.63 -20.63
CA SER A 4 36.21 2.36 -19.67
C SER A 4 36.78 3.62 -18.99
N GLN A 5 35.97 4.66 -18.75
CA GLN A 5 36.43 5.89 -18.12
C GLN A 5 35.60 6.27 -16.91
N LEU A 6 36.28 6.51 -15.79
CA LEU A 6 35.69 7.06 -14.57
C LEU A 6 35.48 8.57 -14.77
N ARG A 7 34.20 9.01 -14.91
CA ARG A 7 33.84 10.41 -15.12
C ARG A 7 33.44 11.14 -13.86
N ASP A 8 32.59 10.50 -13.05
CA ASP A 8 32.09 11.09 -11.81
C ASP A 8 32.30 10.10 -10.67
N TYR A 9 32.86 10.56 -9.58
CA TYR A 9 33.08 9.78 -8.37
C TYR A 9 32.96 10.66 -7.14
N SER A 10 32.62 10.05 -6.03
CA SER A 10 32.59 10.68 -4.71
C SER A 10 33.30 9.76 -3.70
N CYS A 11 34.14 10.31 -2.88
CA CYS A 11 34.83 9.60 -1.79
C CYS A 11 34.97 10.50 -0.57
N SER A 12 34.71 9.96 0.60
CA SER A 12 34.82 10.67 1.89
C SER A 12 36.26 10.77 2.43
N CYS A 13 37.27 10.25 1.73
CA CYS A 13 38.66 10.38 2.15
C CYS A 13 39.23 11.78 1.90
N ALA A 14 40.31 12.13 2.59
CA ALA A 14 40.94 13.45 2.49
C ALA A 14 41.36 13.81 1.06
N GLU A 15 41.66 12.84 0.22
CA GLU A 15 42.08 13.02 -1.20
C GLU A 15 40.88 12.97 -2.17
N GLY A 16 39.67 12.63 -1.68
CA GLY A 16 38.48 12.36 -2.54
C GLY A 16 37.99 13.54 -3.34
N ASN A 17 38.31 14.78 -2.90
CA ASN A 17 37.89 16.02 -3.54
C ASN A 17 39.08 16.81 -4.13
N SER A 18 40.23 16.18 -4.32
CA SER A 18 41.37 16.87 -4.90
C SER A 18 41.23 16.99 -6.43
N TYR A 19 41.56 18.16 -7.00
CA TYR A 19 41.58 18.43 -8.43
C TYR A 19 42.55 17.58 -9.26
N LYS A 20 43.32 16.71 -8.61
CA LYS A 20 44.38 15.88 -9.24
C LYS A 20 43.86 14.52 -9.78
N GLY A 21 42.53 14.30 -9.79
CA GLY A 21 41.95 13.06 -10.30
C GLY A 21 41.48 12.10 -9.18
N PRO A 22 41.00 10.92 -9.56
CA PRO A 22 40.41 10.00 -8.61
C PRO A 22 41.40 9.50 -7.57
N CYS A 23 41.01 9.50 -6.30
CA CYS A 23 41.78 8.95 -5.20
C CYS A 23 42.02 7.44 -5.36
N VAL A 24 42.93 6.89 -4.58
CA VAL A 24 43.27 5.46 -4.59
C VAL A 24 42.01 4.58 -4.38
N HIS A 25 41.10 5.00 -3.50
CA HIS A 25 39.87 4.25 -3.23
C HIS A 25 38.94 4.18 -4.46
N ALA A 26 38.73 5.33 -5.13
CA ALA A 26 37.90 5.39 -6.34
C ALA A 26 38.55 4.59 -7.48
N LYS A 27 39.88 4.69 -7.67
CA LYS A 27 40.59 3.86 -8.68
C LYS A 27 40.45 2.38 -8.39
N THR A 28 40.69 1.95 -7.14
CA THR A 28 40.62 0.56 -6.73
C THR A 28 39.22 0.00 -6.94
N LEU A 29 38.17 0.78 -6.63
CA LEU A 29 36.79 0.36 -6.84
C LEU A 29 36.47 0.22 -8.34
N PHE A 30 36.95 1.16 -9.15
CA PHE A 30 36.76 1.12 -10.60
C PHE A 30 37.49 -0.08 -11.23
N ASP A 31 38.75 -0.30 -10.86
CA ASP A 31 39.54 -1.45 -11.33
C ASP A 31 38.87 -2.79 -11.00
N ARG A 32 38.25 -2.89 -9.82
CA ARG A 32 37.49 -4.07 -9.43
C ARG A 32 36.21 -4.25 -10.25
N TYR A 33 35.51 -3.14 -10.48
CA TYR A 33 34.34 -3.14 -11.35
C TYR A 33 34.67 -3.61 -12.76
N GLU A 34 35.77 -3.08 -13.37
CA GLU A 34 36.20 -3.49 -14.69
C GLU A 34 36.66 -4.96 -14.74
N LYS A 35 37.33 -5.44 -13.70
CA LYS A 35 37.77 -6.84 -13.60
C LYS A 35 36.63 -7.80 -13.21
N GLY A 36 35.44 -7.30 -12.90
CA GLY A 36 34.29 -8.11 -12.50
C GLY A 36 34.53 -8.91 -11.21
N GLN A 37 35.39 -8.45 -10.30
CA GLN A 37 35.75 -9.17 -9.10
C GLN A 37 35.48 -8.38 -7.83
N THR A 38 35.06 -9.07 -6.77
CA THR A 38 34.98 -8.54 -5.41
C THR A 38 36.37 -8.46 -4.76
N ARG A 39 36.41 -7.92 -3.54
CA ARG A 39 37.63 -7.77 -2.74
C ARG A 39 38.43 -9.09 -2.60
N ASP A 40 37.74 -10.21 -2.57
CA ASP A 40 38.30 -11.54 -2.35
C ASP A 40 38.46 -12.35 -3.66
N GLY A 41 38.38 -11.70 -4.82
CA GLY A 41 38.45 -12.37 -6.14
C GLY A 41 37.16 -13.08 -6.55
N ALA A 42 36.12 -13.01 -5.75
CA ALA A 42 34.81 -13.54 -6.12
C ALA A 42 34.15 -12.70 -7.22
N PRO A 43 33.31 -13.27 -8.09
CA PRO A 43 32.62 -12.51 -9.13
C PRO A 43 31.72 -11.43 -8.49
N VAL A 44 31.70 -10.24 -9.08
CA VAL A 44 30.74 -9.20 -8.74
C VAL A 44 29.36 -9.76 -9.06
N TYR A 45 28.45 -9.68 -8.11
CA TYR A 45 27.08 -10.20 -8.10
C TYR A 45 26.46 -10.40 -9.49
N THR A 46 25.90 -11.58 -9.70
CA THR A 46 25.09 -11.84 -10.89
C THR A 46 23.88 -10.90 -10.90
N ASP A 47 23.35 -10.59 -12.07
CA ASP A 47 22.12 -9.80 -12.22
C ASP A 47 20.98 -10.30 -11.30
N GLN A 48 20.94 -11.60 -11.04
CA GLN A 48 19.96 -12.25 -10.18
C GLN A 48 20.17 -11.93 -8.70
N GLU A 49 21.40 -11.89 -8.21
CA GLU A 49 21.74 -11.55 -6.82
C GLU A 49 21.47 -10.09 -6.52
N VAL A 50 21.85 -9.21 -7.45
CA VAL A 50 21.54 -7.76 -7.35
C VAL A 50 20.03 -7.54 -7.35
N ARG A 51 19.28 -8.23 -8.19
CA ARG A 51 17.80 -8.15 -8.21
C ARG A 51 17.18 -8.66 -6.92
N SER A 52 17.73 -9.74 -6.34
CA SER A 52 17.22 -10.26 -5.06
C SER A 52 17.46 -9.30 -3.91
N LEU A 53 18.65 -8.67 -3.85
CA LEU A 53 18.99 -7.64 -2.86
C LEU A 53 18.12 -6.38 -3.01
N ILE A 54 17.93 -5.91 -4.23
CA ILE A 54 17.04 -4.77 -4.50
C ILE A 54 15.62 -5.09 -4.04
N ARG A 55 15.12 -6.29 -4.35
CA ARG A 55 13.79 -6.72 -3.94
C ARG A 55 13.67 -6.82 -2.42
N GLU A 56 14.66 -7.37 -1.74
CA GLU A 56 14.69 -7.47 -0.29
C GLU A 56 14.71 -6.09 0.37
N TYR A 57 15.56 -5.19 -0.13
CA TYR A 57 15.62 -3.82 0.35
C TYR A 57 14.31 -3.07 0.11
N THR A 58 13.73 -3.19 -1.09
CA THR A 58 12.45 -2.59 -1.42
C THR A 58 11.34 -3.12 -0.52
N ASN A 59 11.30 -4.44 -0.28
CA ASN A 59 10.32 -5.05 0.62
C ASN A 59 10.47 -4.56 2.06
N ARG A 60 11.69 -4.41 2.56
CA ARG A 60 11.95 -3.86 3.91
C ARG A 60 11.54 -2.40 4.01
N GLU A 61 11.83 -1.59 2.99
CA GLU A 61 11.47 -0.17 2.97
C GLU A 61 9.95 0.01 2.86
N VAL A 62 9.29 -0.77 2.01
CA VAL A 62 7.83 -0.81 1.92
C VAL A 62 7.21 -1.25 3.24
N ALA A 63 7.74 -2.29 3.88
CA ALA A 63 7.27 -2.74 5.19
C ALA A 63 7.44 -1.66 6.27
N ARG A 64 8.56 -0.92 6.25
CA ARG A 64 8.81 0.21 7.17
C ARG A 64 7.82 1.35 6.94
N ILE A 65 7.59 1.73 5.69
CA ILE A 65 6.62 2.78 5.33
C ILE A 65 5.21 2.36 5.76
N ILE A 66 4.82 1.12 5.51
CA ILE A 66 3.54 0.57 5.94
C ILE A 66 3.41 0.63 7.47
N GLN A 67 4.45 0.24 8.21
CA GLN A 67 4.45 0.24 9.67
C GLN A 67 4.41 1.65 10.26
N GLU A 68 5.06 2.63 9.62
CA GLU A 68 4.96 4.05 9.97
C GLU A 68 3.56 4.62 9.65
N GLU A 69 2.92 4.15 8.58
CA GLU A 69 1.55 4.52 8.21
C GLU A 69 0.48 3.82 9.05
N GLU A 70 0.70 2.57 9.49
CA GLU A 70 -0.19 1.83 10.39
C GLU A 70 -0.32 2.49 11.76
N ASN A 71 0.70 3.20 12.21
CA ASN A 71 0.62 4.02 13.44
C ASN A 71 -0.29 5.26 13.30
N SER A 72 -0.74 5.59 12.10
CA SER A 72 -1.71 6.66 11.87
C SER A 72 -3.09 6.08 11.66
N SER A 73 -3.88 6.12 12.72
CA SER A 73 -5.22 5.55 12.78
C SER A 73 -6.17 6.11 11.72
N VAL A 74 -6.82 5.22 10.99
CA VAL A 74 -7.78 5.55 9.94
C VAL A 74 -9.16 5.81 10.56
N ARG A 75 -9.91 6.75 10.01
CA ARG A 75 -11.26 7.09 10.44
C ARG A 75 -12.29 6.66 9.41
N LEU A 76 -13.42 6.18 9.90
CA LEU A 76 -14.65 6.00 9.13
C LEU A 76 -15.65 7.08 9.52
N ALA A 77 -16.33 7.64 8.53
CA ALA A 77 -17.37 8.63 8.73
C ALA A 77 -18.63 8.23 7.97
N PRO A 78 -19.78 8.07 8.65
CA PRO A 78 -21.06 7.84 7.99
C PRO A 78 -21.56 9.16 7.41
N VAL A 79 -22.21 9.11 6.25
CA VAL A 79 -22.88 10.23 5.60
C VAL A 79 -24.33 9.85 5.35
N LEU A 80 -25.23 10.48 6.07
CA LEU A 80 -26.66 10.28 5.90
C LEU A 80 -27.17 11.18 4.77
N LEU A 81 -27.69 10.57 3.73
CA LEU A 81 -28.35 11.26 2.63
C LEU A 81 -29.86 11.13 2.78
N VAL A 82 -30.53 12.28 2.89
CA VAL A 82 -31.99 12.36 2.98
C VAL A 82 -32.56 12.65 1.60
N GLY A 83 -33.24 11.68 1.02
CA GLY A 83 -33.90 11.84 -0.28
C GLY A 83 -35.11 12.76 -0.23
N GLY A 84 -35.58 13.21 -1.40
CA GLY A 84 -36.71 14.13 -1.54
C GLY A 84 -37.95 13.69 -0.75
N LYS A 85 -38.56 14.64 -0.02
CA LYS A 85 -39.72 14.45 0.89
C LYS A 85 -39.46 13.54 2.11
N GLY A 86 -38.19 13.32 2.50
CA GLY A 86 -37.84 12.59 3.73
C GLY A 86 -38.20 11.11 3.75
N LYS A 87 -38.56 10.51 2.59
CA LYS A 87 -39.01 9.11 2.53
C LYS A 87 -37.91 8.08 2.36
N ASN A 88 -36.76 8.50 1.82
CA ASN A 88 -35.63 7.57 1.58
C ASN A 88 -34.41 8.08 2.32
N LEU A 89 -33.93 7.29 3.26
CA LEU A 89 -32.66 7.52 3.93
C LEU A 89 -31.61 6.59 3.31
N ARG A 90 -30.47 7.16 2.90
CA ARG A 90 -29.32 6.40 2.41
C ARG A 90 -28.13 6.70 3.27
N LEU A 91 -27.37 5.70 3.60
CA LEU A 91 -26.18 5.80 4.40
C LEU A 91 -24.97 5.43 3.54
N GLU A 92 -24.13 6.40 3.26
CA GLU A 92 -22.84 6.23 2.62
C GLU A 92 -21.73 6.27 3.67
N PHE A 93 -20.57 5.76 3.32
CA PHE A 93 -19.43 5.74 4.22
C PHE A 93 -18.22 6.38 3.54
N LYS A 94 -17.46 7.13 4.33
CA LYS A 94 -16.18 7.71 3.94
C LYS A 94 -15.07 7.15 4.82
N ILE A 95 -13.89 6.99 4.23
CA ILE A 95 -12.69 6.50 4.90
C ILE A 95 -11.55 7.48 4.67
N GLY A 96 -10.73 7.73 5.68
CA GLY A 96 -9.60 8.65 5.55
C GLY A 96 -8.86 8.88 6.85
N ARG A 97 -7.79 9.66 6.74
CA ARG A 97 -7.05 10.26 7.86
C ARG A 97 -7.33 11.76 7.86
N ASP A 98 -6.57 12.51 7.08
CA ASP A 98 -6.78 13.96 6.89
C ASP A 98 -7.78 14.23 5.78
N ARG A 99 -7.76 13.42 4.74
CA ARG A 99 -8.66 13.48 3.60
C ARG A 99 -9.53 12.24 3.53
N PHE A 100 -10.84 12.46 3.34
CA PHE A 100 -11.82 11.38 3.25
C PHE A 100 -12.17 11.01 1.82
N TYR A 101 -12.26 9.72 1.56
CA TYR A 101 -12.67 9.10 0.30
C TYR A 101 -13.97 8.32 0.49
N ILE A 102 -14.85 8.33 -0.51
CA ILE A 102 -16.10 7.57 -0.47
C ILE A 102 -15.77 6.08 -0.64
N LEU A 103 -16.30 5.25 0.24
CA LEU A 103 -16.29 3.79 0.09
C LEU A 103 -17.28 3.40 -1.00
N LYS A 104 -16.76 3.08 -2.19
CA LYS A 104 -17.58 2.74 -3.36
C LYS A 104 -18.07 1.30 -3.37
N ASP A 105 -17.42 0.42 -2.62
CA ASP A 105 -17.74 -1.00 -2.56
C ASP A 105 -17.52 -1.51 -1.13
N LEU A 106 -18.61 -1.64 -0.38
CA LEU A 106 -18.59 -2.14 0.99
C LEU A 106 -18.22 -3.63 1.06
N THR A 107 -18.54 -4.38 0.01
CA THR A 107 -18.18 -5.81 -0.06
C THR A 107 -16.67 -5.99 -0.21
N ALA A 108 -16.03 -5.21 -1.09
CA ALA A 108 -14.58 -5.21 -1.24
C ALA A 108 -13.88 -4.73 0.02
N PHE A 109 -14.43 -3.72 0.71
CA PHE A 109 -13.93 -3.22 1.97
C PHE A 109 -13.94 -4.29 3.08
N VAL A 110 -15.06 -5.00 3.25
CA VAL A 110 -15.18 -6.07 4.25
C VAL A 110 -14.21 -7.21 3.93
N LYS A 111 -14.14 -7.63 2.66
CA LYS A 111 -13.19 -8.65 2.23
C LYS A 111 -11.73 -8.24 2.51
N ALA A 112 -11.39 -6.97 2.34
CA ALA A 112 -10.04 -6.47 2.65
C ALA A 112 -9.73 -6.60 4.15
N ILE A 113 -10.70 -6.31 5.04
CA ILE A 113 -10.54 -6.49 6.49
C ILE A 113 -10.36 -7.97 6.85
N GLU A 114 -11.19 -8.85 6.31
CA GLU A 114 -11.13 -10.29 6.59
C GLU A 114 -9.82 -10.94 6.14
N MET A 115 -9.25 -10.44 5.05
CA MET A 115 -7.99 -10.96 4.48
C MET A 115 -6.75 -10.25 5.01
N GLY A 116 -6.87 -9.19 5.80
CA GLY A 116 -5.76 -8.33 6.19
C GLY A 116 -5.06 -7.70 4.97
N ALA A 117 -5.83 -7.45 3.90
CA ALA A 117 -5.26 -7.05 2.62
C ALA A 117 -4.90 -5.57 2.59
N LEU A 118 -3.84 -5.25 1.84
CA LEU A 118 -3.55 -3.87 1.46
C LEU A 118 -4.60 -3.40 0.46
N ALA A 119 -5.27 -2.29 0.76
CA ALA A 119 -6.16 -1.64 -0.18
C ALA A 119 -5.90 -0.13 -0.24
N GLU A 120 -6.18 0.45 -1.42
CA GLU A 120 -5.88 1.84 -1.74
C GLU A 120 -7.17 2.63 -1.96
N TYR A 121 -7.19 3.86 -1.42
CA TYR A 121 -8.28 4.82 -1.60
C TYR A 121 -7.74 6.12 -2.18
N GLY A 122 -7.99 6.32 -3.47
CA GLY A 122 -7.42 7.44 -4.20
C GLY A 122 -5.88 7.35 -4.28
N LYS A 123 -5.21 8.50 -4.25
CA LYS A 123 -3.76 8.56 -4.42
C LYS A 123 -2.98 8.53 -3.10
N ASN A 124 -3.63 8.82 -1.97
CA ASN A 124 -2.92 9.19 -0.74
C ASN A 124 -3.34 8.37 0.49
N LEU A 125 -4.14 7.33 0.33
CA LEU A 125 -4.53 6.47 1.42
C LEU A 125 -4.40 5.01 0.99
N ALA A 126 -3.39 4.34 1.53
CA ALA A 126 -3.18 2.90 1.40
C ALA A 126 -2.82 2.35 2.78
N PHE A 127 -3.40 1.22 3.18
CA PHE A 127 -3.08 0.58 4.45
C PHE A 127 -3.56 -0.88 4.45
N HIS A 128 -2.97 -1.68 5.34
CA HIS A 128 -3.46 -3.03 5.61
C HIS A 128 -4.73 -2.96 6.45
N HIS A 129 -5.79 -3.56 5.94
CA HIS A 129 -7.08 -3.53 6.60
C HIS A 129 -7.09 -4.49 7.79
N SER A 130 -7.33 -3.93 8.96
CA SER A 130 -7.67 -4.66 10.18
C SER A 130 -8.58 -3.76 11.04
N LEU A 131 -9.27 -4.31 12.02
CA LEU A 131 -10.06 -3.49 12.94
C LEU A 131 -9.18 -2.55 13.78
N GLU A 132 -7.94 -2.96 14.06
CA GLU A 132 -6.96 -2.20 14.82
C GLU A 132 -6.45 -0.97 14.06
N ALA A 133 -6.44 -1.02 12.71
CA ALA A 133 -6.03 0.12 11.88
C ALA A 133 -6.99 1.31 11.99
N PHE A 134 -8.20 1.10 12.50
CA PHE A 134 -9.17 2.17 12.72
C PHE A 134 -9.04 2.77 14.12
N VAL A 135 -9.30 4.09 14.21
CA VAL A 135 -9.46 4.75 15.51
C VAL A 135 -10.55 4.04 16.32
N PRO A 136 -10.44 3.98 17.68
CA PRO A 136 -11.41 3.28 18.51
C PRO A 136 -12.87 3.67 18.24
N GLU A 137 -13.11 4.95 17.95
CA GLU A 137 -14.45 5.50 17.69
C GLU A 137 -15.03 5.01 16.36
N SER A 138 -14.19 4.59 15.42
CA SER A 138 -14.60 4.09 14.09
C SER A 138 -14.77 2.56 14.04
N ARG A 139 -14.24 1.82 15.01
CA ARG A 139 -14.33 0.36 15.04
C ARG A 139 -15.77 -0.16 15.08
N PRO A 140 -16.68 0.38 15.94
CA PRO A 140 -18.07 -0.06 15.92
C PRO A 140 -18.76 0.16 14.57
N LEU A 141 -18.36 1.21 13.84
CA LEU A 141 -18.87 1.47 12.50
C LEU A 141 -18.33 0.46 11.48
N ALA A 142 -17.06 0.05 11.59
CA ALA A 142 -16.49 -1.01 10.76
C ALA A 142 -17.19 -2.35 11.00
N GLU A 143 -17.42 -2.71 12.27
CA GLU A 143 -18.17 -3.92 12.67
C GLU A 143 -19.60 -3.90 12.12
N PHE A 144 -20.30 -2.78 12.24
CA PHE A 144 -21.64 -2.59 11.66
C PHE A 144 -21.65 -2.81 10.14
N ILE A 145 -20.65 -2.28 9.41
CA ILE A 145 -20.52 -2.50 7.96
C ILE A 145 -20.32 -3.99 7.67
N ILE A 146 -19.44 -4.67 8.42
CA ILE A 146 -19.14 -6.10 8.25
C ILE A 146 -20.41 -6.92 8.44
N GLU A 147 -21.14 -6.73 9.55
CA GLU A 147 -22.38 -7.44 9.84
C GLU A 147 -23.44 -7.22 8.77
N THR A 148 -23.62 -5.97 8.34
CA THR A 148 -24.58 -5.61 7.31
C THR A 148 -24.25 -6.26 5.96
N VAL A 149 -22.97 -6.26 5.55
CA VAL A 149 -22.52 -6.88 4.31
C VAL A 149 -22.70 -8.39 4.35
N HIS A 150 -22.39 -9.05 5.47
CA HIS A 150 -22.61 -10.49 5.63
C HIS A 150 -24.10 -10.84 5.54
N THR A 151 -24.95 -10.07 6.22
CA THR A 151 -26.41 -10.23 6.16
C THR A 151 -26.91 -10.08 4.73
N PHE A 152 -26.46 -9.04 4.02
CA PHE A 152 -26.80 -8.82 2.62
C PHE A 152 -26.34 -9.96 1.71
N GLN A 153 -25.12 -10.45 1.88
CA GLN A 153 -24.58 -11.56 1.10
C GLN A 153 -25.33 -12.87 1.38
N GLY A 154 -25.65 -13.14 2.64
CA GLY A 154 -26.46 -14.29 3.04
C GLY A 154 -27.83 -14.27 2.37
N TYR A 155 -28.52 -13.13 2.47
CA TYR A 155 -29.82 -12.94 1.82
C TYR A 155 -29.72 -13.13 0.30
N TYR A 156 -28.77 -12.46 -0.34
CA TYR A 156 -28.61 -12.52 -1.80
C TYR A 156 -28.28 -13.93 -2.30
N SER A 157 -27.48 -14.69 -1.54
CA SER A 157 -27.12 -16.07 -1.89
C SER A 157 -28.33 -17.02 -1.92
N GLN A 158 -29.32 -16.79 -1.05
CA GLN A 158 -30.53 -17.60 -0.97
C GLN A 158 -31.48 -17.37 -2.17
N PHE A 159 -31.47 -16.15 -2.74
CA PHE A 159 -32.39 -15.77 -3.83
C PHE A 159 -31.75 -15.81 -5.22
N ARG A 160 -30.47 -16.17 -5.31
CA ARG A 160 -29.74 -16.27 -6.59
C ARG A 160 -30.24 -17.47 -7.40
N LYS A 161 -30.92 -17.21 -8.52
CA LYS A 161 -31.48 -18.24 -9.38
C LYS A 161 -30.50 -18.83 -10.40
N THR A 162 -29.42 -18.11 -10.76
CA THR A 162 -28.46 -18.53 -11.80
C THR A 162 -27.03 -18.25 -11.40
N ALA A 163 -26.09 -19.12 -11.82
CA ALA A 163 -24.66 -18.98 -11.53
C ALA A 163 -23.99 -17.77 -12.23
N TYR A 164 -24.67 -17.18 -13.22
CA TYR A 164 -24.12 -16.11 -14.06
C TYR A 164 -24.53 -14.70 -13.63
N GLU A 165 -25.38 -14.55 -12.63
CA GLU A 165 -25.72 -13.22 -12.12
C GLU A 165 -24.52 -12.62 -11.39
N THR A 166 -24.06 -11.45 -11.87
CA THR A 166 -23.03 -10.67 -11.20
C THR A 166 -23.56 -10.22 -9.83
N ARG A 167 -22.76 -10.40 -8.77
CA ARG A 167 -23.11 -9.90 -7.43
C ARG A 167 -23.23 -8.38 -7.49
N PRO A 168 -24.33 -7.80 -7.00
CA PRO A 168 -24.47 -6.36 -6.95
C PRO A 168 -23.42 -5.77 -6.02
N ILE A 169 -22.86 -4.64 -6.44
CA ILE A 169 -21.93 -3.87 -5.61
C ILE A 169 -22.74 -3.10 -4.57
N LEU A 170 -22.51 -3.40 -3.30
CA LEU A 170 -23.14 -2.67 -2.20
C LEU A 170 -22.38 -1.36 -1.96
N ARG A 171 -22.97 -0.24 -2.33
CA ARG A 171 -22.35 1.10 -2.19
C ARG A 171 -22.91 1.90 -1.02
N GLU A 172 -24.15 1.65 -0.69
CA GLU A 172 -24.91 2.40 0.32
C GLU A 172 -25.93 1.48 1.00
N LEU A 173 -26.32 1.84 2.18
CA LEU A 173 -27.41 1.17 2.91
C LEU A 173 -28.66 2.02 2.80
N THR A 174 -29.75 1.41 2.37
CA THR A 174 -31.05 2.07 2.30
C THR A 174 -31.89 1.64 3.49
N VAL A 175 -32.35 2.62 4.27
CA VAL A 175 -33.26 2.38 5.36
C VAL A 175 -34.68 2.67 4.86
N ASN A 176 -35.45 1.64 4.64
CA ASN A 176 -36.87 1.78 4.33
C ASN A 176 -37.62 1.91 5.65
N ARG A 177 -38.47 2.93 5.75
CA ARG A 177 -39.44 3.06 6.83
C ARG A 177 -40.67 2.21 6.55
#